data_d44d2116ee41dc6fcbfc0ef2611262af
#
_entry.id   d44d2116ee41dc6fcbfc0ef2611262af
#
_cell.length_a   1.000
_cell.length_b   1.000
_cell.length_c   1.000
_cell.angle_alpha   90.00
_cell.angle_beta   90.00
_cell.angle_gamma   90.00
#
_symmetry.space_group_name_H-M   'P 1'
#
loop_
_entity.id
_entity.type
_entity.pdbx_description
1 polymer ?
#
loop_
_entity_poly.entity_id
_entity_poly.type
_entity_poly.pdbx_seq_one_letter_code
_entity_poly.pdbx_strand_id
1 'polypeptide(L)'
;MILAGLLLAAIGELGALPAGAIDRTVELQDGFKARVVVAEPGPWKVEVKTSRLDGRLDAIGLSLAAPEELKPPKVRVEFLFPQVDITHFFRPGGYGVGGSTAVDVQADWGCRNETSLSRCLPIYEAIDDNDRNRFLLASSETKRTVVAYPGLREEGSLCFWYVEHFTDPQETPVRSAEFSLRVDRRDIPFWTAVASASDWMLKTAGYRPLAVPEAAFDPLYSTWYSFHQDVWAKDIEAECEIAARLGMRTLIVDDGWQGDDTGRYYNYVGAWEVSPRRFPDIKAHVAKIHALGMKYMMWYAVPFVGNKTPERRRFEGKFLFDLGDPMGCSVLDPRFPEVREYLIGRWEHGVRDWGLDGLKLDFIDSFGIYGNDPAVAENFKGRDIKSLPEAVNRLLLDAVARLKAIRPDLLVEFRQSYVGPAIRQYGKMFRAGDCPGDAMLNRCRIANLRLTSGSGAVHADMLEWHPDETPENAAKNVLSSLFGVIQYSVMLRKVPAAHREMISHWLRFSVDHRRTLMKGEFRPHAPHAHYPVIEAEGEDELIVGVYVAGMGAGVSAAKPTYVLNATGRRGLAIDFPCGAKVSVFDTFGKRVAETEFAEGGLRKVDVPVSGYVLASPLARQ
;
A
#
# COMPACT_ATOMS: atom_id res chain seq x y z
N MET A 1 29.08 9.00 32.04
CA MET A 1 28.77 8.17 33.24
C MET A 1 27.30 8.20 33.62
N ILE A 2 26.59 9.32 33.55
CA ILE A 2 25.14 9.38 33.86
C ILE A 2 24.29 8.58 32.86
N LEU A 3 24.60 8.65 31.57
CA LEU A 3 23.89 7.85 30.52
C LEU A 3 24.08 6.34 30.70
N ALA A 4 25.25 5.87 31.14
CA ALA A 4 25.50 4.45 31.40
C ALA A 4 24.74 3.93 32.63
N GLY A 5 24.51 4.78 33.63
CA GLY A 5 23.72 4.43 34.81
C GLY A 5 22.21 4.38 34.53
N LEU A 6 21.69 5.29 33.71
CA LEU A 6 20.31 5.29 33.26
C LEU A 6 20.02 4.12 32.29
N LEU A 7 21.00 3.76 31.44
CA LEU A 7 20.87 2.57 30.57
C LEU A 7 20.72 1.26 31.37
N LEU A 8 21.44 1.15 32.51
CA LEU A 8 21.36 -0.01 33.39
C LEU A 8 20.07 -0.05 34.24
N ALA A 9 19.52 1.11 34.63
CA ALA A 9 18.29 1.21 35.40
C ALA A 9 17.02 0.94 34.54
N ALA A 10 16.98 1.46 33.31
CA ALA A 10 15.87 1.21 32.37
C ALA A 10 15.82 -0.25 31.87
N ILE A 11 16.93 -0.98 31.92
CA ILE A 11 17.01 -2.43 31.65
C ILE A 11 16.48 -3.25 32.84
N GLY A 12 16.39 -2.65 34.04
CA GLY A 12 16.06 -3.35 35.31
C GLY A 12 14.58 -3.71 35.52
N GLU A 13 13.65 -3.20 34.70
CA GLU A 13 12.22 -3.54 34.83
C GLU A 13 11.75 -4.78 34.04
N LEU A 14 12.62 -5.41 33.27
CA LEU A 14 12.38 -6.77 32.81
C LEU A 14 12.62 -7.70 33.99
N GLY A 15 11.54 -8.31 34.51
CA GLY A 15 11.65 -9.31 35.59
C GLY A 15 12.77 -10.29 35.32
N ALA A 16 13.37 -10.87 36.35
CA ALA A 16 14.49 -11.80 36.21
C ALA A 16 14.18 -12.85 35.12
N LEU A 17 15.03 -12.90 34.09
CA LEU A 17 14.87 -13.87 33.01
C LEU A 17 15.01 -15.29 33.59
N PRO A 18 14.23 -16.27 33.07
CA PRO A 18 14.34 -17.65 33.54
C PRO A 18 15.74 -18.21 33.32
N ALA A 19 16.10 -19.20 34.14
CA ALA A 19 17.37 -19.90 33.97
C ALA A 19 17.45 -20.54 32.56
N GLY A 20 18.56 -20.29 31.85
CA GLY A 20 18.75 -20.76 30.46
C GLY A 20 18.27 -19.79 29.38
N ALA A 21 17.68 -18.64 29.74
CA ALA A 21 17.36 -17.60 28.78
C ALA A 21 18.62 -17.11 28.03
N ILE A 22 18.43 -16.74 26.76
CA ILE A 22 19.45 -16.05 25.97
C ILE A 22 19.21 -14.56 26.13
N ASP A 23 20.22 -13.87 26.63
CA ASP A 23 20.27 -12.41 26.77
C ASP A 23 21.62 -11.93 26.23
N ARG A 24 21.61 -11.35 25.07
CA ARG A 24 22.85 -11.01 24.37
C ARG A 24 22.79 -9.58 23.83
N THR A 25 23.71 -8.73 24.28
CA THR A 25 23.95 -7.43 23.67
C THR A 25 24.90 -7.58 22.48
N VAL A 26 24.53 -7.01 21.35
CA VAL A 26 25.35 -6.91 20.13
C VAL A 26 25.67 -5.46 19.85
N GLU A 27 26.90 -5.21 19.43
CA GLU A 27 27.37 -3.86 19.09
C GLU A 27 27.26 -3.62 17.58
N LEU A 28 26.70 -2.48 17.21
CA LEU A 28 26.58 -1.95 15.88
C LEU A 28 27.57 -0.80 15.68
N GLN A 29 27.53 -0.16 14.50
CA GLN A 29 28.44 0.97 14.22
C GLN A 29 28.27 2.10 15.23
N ASP A 30 29.34 2.86 15.46
CA ASP A 30 29.41 4.01 16.36
C ASP A 30 29.00 3.69 17.83
N GLY A 31 29.25 2.45 18.28
CA GLY A 31 28.92 2.01 19.63
C GLY A 31 27.43 1.88 19.91
N PHE A 32 26.57 1.94 18.88
CA PHE A 32 25.14 1.68 19.04
C PHE A 32 24.91 0.21 19.39
N LYS A 33 23.90 -0.09 20.20
CA LYS A 33 23.70 -1.43 20.75
C LYS A 33 22.27 -1.91 20.53
N ALA A 34 22.15 -3.20 20.29
CA ALA A 34 20.88 -3.93 20.32
C ALA A 34 20.97 -5.06 21.35
N ARG A 35 19.86 -5.37 22.02
CA ARG A 35 19.74 -6.49 22.95
C ARG A 35 18.83 -7.55 22.36
N VAL A 36 19.31 -8.78 22.25
CA VAL A 36 18.56 -9.93 21.77
C VAL A 36 18.16 -10.79 22.96
N VAL A 37 16.86 -11.01 23.14
CA VAL A 37 16.30 -11.76 24.27
C VAL A 37 15.46 -12.92 23.76
N VAL A 38 15.75 -14.13 24.27
CA VAL A 38 14.92 -15.31 24.09
C VAL A 38 14.70 -15.92 25.48
N ALA A 39 13.53 -15.67 26.04
CA ALA A 39 13.25 -16.04 27.43
C ALA A 39 13.23 -17.56 27.64
N GLU A 40 12.68 -18.30 26.72
CA GLU A 40 12.49 -19.76 26.79
C GLU A 40 13.04 -20.43 25.52
N PRO A 41 14.36 -20.50 25.33
CA PRO A 41 14.94 -21.06 24.10
C PRO A 41 14.74 -22.57 23.97
N GLY A 42 14.51 -23.30 25.06
CA GLY A 42 14.40 -24.76 25.02
C GLY A 42 15.58 -25.43 24.32
N PRO A 43 15.35 -26.37 23.38
CA PRO A 43 16.43 -27.04 22.64
C PRO A 43 16.94 -26.25 21.43
N TRP A 44 16.44 -25.03 21.21
CA TRP A 44 16.84 -24.20 20.09
C TRP A 44 18.24 -23.60 20.27
N LYS A 45 19.07 -23.74 19.24
CA LYS A 45 20.31 -22.99 19.12
C LYS A 45 20.02 -21.68 18.41
N VAL A 46 20.41 -20.58 19.02
CA VAL A 46 20.20 -19.23 18.47
C VAL A 46 21.56 -18.59 18.20
N GLU A 47 21.80 -18.26 16.95
CA GLU A 47 22.99 -17.51 16.53
C GLU A 47 22.57 -16.09 16.14
N VAL A 48 23.40 -15.13 16.55
CA VAL A 48 23.22 -13.70 16.22
C VAL A 48 24.49 -13.22 15.57
N LYS A 49 24.36 -12.62 14.39
CA LYS A 49 25.47 -12.04 13.61
C LYS A 49 25.15 -10.60 13.26
N THR A 50 26.12 -9.72 13.40
CA THR A 50 25.98 -8.33 12.93
C THR A 50 26.81 -8.13 11.67
N SER A 51 26.34 -7.29 10.77
CA SER A 51 27.07 -6.89 9.58
C SER A 51 26.87 -5.41 9.30
N ARG A 52 27.95 -4.74 8.90
CA ARG A 52 27.91 -3.37 8.39
C ARG A 52 27.50 -3.43 6.92
N LEU A 53 26.48 -2.67 6.53
CA LEU A 53 26.02 -2.57 5.14
C LEU A 53 26.58 -1.32 4.46
N ASP A 54 26.58 -0.17 5.19
CA ASP A 54 27.08 1.14 4.75
C ASP A 54 27.28 2.02 5.99
N GLY A 55 27.71 3.28 5.84
CA GLY A 55 27.85 4.21 6.96
C GLY A 55 26.56 4.34 7.78
N ARG A 56 26.59 3.98 9.07
CA ARG A 56 25.44 3.94 10.01
C ARG A 56 24.25 3.09 9.56
N LEU A 57 24.50 2.13 8.65
CA LEU A 57 23.53 1.15 8.21
C LEU A 57 24.04 -0.24 8.57
N ASP A 58 23.33 -0.90 9.46
CA ASP A 58 23.67 -2.22 10.00
C ASP A 58 22.58 -3.25 9.70
N ALA A 59 22.98 -4.53 9.73
CA ALA A 59 22.03 -5.63 9.79
C ALA A 59 22.37 -6.56 10.96
N ILE A 60 21.31 -7.09 11.59
CA ILE A 60 21.38 -8.12 12.64
C ILE A 60 20.73 -9.36 12.07
N GLY A 61 21.51 -10.38 11.74
CA GLY A 61 21.02 -11.68 11.29
C GLY A 61 20.79 -12.61 12.49
N LEU A 62 19.66 -13.27 12.51
CA LEU A 62 19.30 -14.27 13.51
C LEU A 62 19.00 -15.60 12.82
N SER A 63 19.63 -16.66 13.30
CA SER A 63 19.42 -18.02 12.84
C SER A 63 19.06 -18.90 14.03
N LEU A 64 17.96 -19.65 13.91
CA LEU A 64 17.46 -20.57 14.90
C LEU A 64 17.48 -21.97 14.32
N ALA A 65 17.97 -22.95 15.08
CA ALA A 65 18.00 -24.35 14.68
C ALA A 65 17.61 -25.27 15.84
N ALA A 66 16.74 -26.25 15.57
CA ALA A 66 16.32 -27.26 16.52
C ALA A 66 16.65 -28.67 16.00
N PRO A 67 16.79 -29.70 16.88
CA PRO A 67 17.08 -31.08 16.50
C PRO A 67 15.93 -31.74 15.73
N GLU A 68 14.70 -31.26 15.94
CA GLU A 68 13.48 -31.74 15.29
C GLU A 68 12.53 -30.58 14.97
N GLU A 69 11.37 -30.86 14.36
CA GLU A 69 10.34 -29.83 14.14
C GLU A 69 9.72 -29.43 15.48
N LEU A 70 9.99 -28.22 15.91
CA LEU A 70 9.47 -27.63 17.13
C LEU A 70 8.92 -26.23 16.85
N LYS A 71 8.00 -25.77 17.69
CA LYS A 71 7.56 -24.39 17.71
C LYS A 71 8.76 -23.49 18.03
N PRO A 72 9.08 -22.49 17.17
CA PRO A 72 10.17 -21.55 17.46
C PRO A 72 9.85 -20.74 18.71
N PRO A 73 10.87 -20.44 19.53
CA PRO A 73 10.71 -19.57 20.70
C PRO A 73 10.47 -18.14 20.26
N LYS A 74 9.77 -17.38 21.09
CA LYS A 74 9.66 -15.94 20.88
C LYS A 74 11.03 -15.27 20.97
N VAL A 75 11.39 -14.51 19.95
CA VAL A 75 12.62 -13.72 19.88
C VAL A 75 12.27 -12.25 19.93
N ARG A 76 12.86 -11.52 20.88
CA ARG A 76 12.75 -10.07 20.99
C ARG A 76 14.09 -9.42 20.73
N VAL A 77 14.10 -8.35 19.94
CA VAL A 77 15.27 -7.49 19.74
C VAL A 77 14.91 -6.07 20.14
N GLU A 78 15.69 -5.51 21.05
CA GLU A 78 15.43 -4.24 21.73
C GLU A 78 16.49 -3.19 21.39
N PHE A 79 16.05 -1.94 21.30
CA PHE A 79 16.87 -0.77 21.04
C PHE A 79 16.50 0.33 22.03
N LEU A 80 17.49 0.87 22.71
CA LEU A 80 17.33 1.99 23.61
C LEU A 80 18.29 3.11 23.19
N PHE A 81 17.75 4.29 22.88
CA PHE A 81 18.53 5.41 22.40
C PHE A 81 17.90 6.76 22.79
N PRO A 82 18.68 7.84 22.90
CA PRO A 82 18.16 9.16 23.25
C PRO A 82 17.18 9.68 22.20
N GLN A 83 16.10 10.35 22.64
CA GLN A 83 15.22 11.13 21.77
C GLN A 83 15.91 12.45 21.43
N VAL A 84 16.74 12.46 20.39
CA VAL A 84 17.43 13.65 19.89
C VAL A 84 17.07 13.87 18.44
N ASP A 85 16.55 15.04 18.10
CA ASP A 85 16.01 15.37 16.77
C ASP A 85 14.96 14.36 16.27
N ILE A 86 14.15 13.81 17.15
CA ILE A 86 13.07 12.90 16.81
C ILE A 86 11.76 13.58 17.21
N THR A 87 10.94 13.90 16.21
CA THR A 87 9.69 14.62 16.40
C THR A 87 8.48 13.77 16.01
N HIS A 88 8.68 12.78 15.14
CA HIS A 88 7.60 11.91 14.66
C HIS A 88 8.07 10.47 14.50
N PHE A 89 7.14 9.52 14.72
CA PHE A 89 7.31 8.13 14.31
C PHE A 89 6.50 7.90 13.04
N PHE A 90 7.08 7.20 12.07
CA PHE A 90 6.47 6.95 10.77
C PHE A 90 6.41 5.45 10.47
N ARG A 91 5.31 5.00 9.87
CA ARG A 91 5.12 3.64 9.36
C ARG A 91 4.30 3.68 8.06
N PRO A 92 4.85 3.25 6.92
CA PRO A 92 4.20 3.42 5.62
C PRO A 92 2.98 2.51 5.41
N GLY A 93 2.88 1.39 6.12
CA GLY A 93 1.83 0.40 5.94
C GLY A 93 0.62 0.52 6.87
N GLY A 94 0.59 1.54 7.73
CA GLY A 94 -0.42 1.64 8.79
C GLY A 94 -1.84 1.85 8.26
N TYR A 95 -2.69 0.84 8.43
CA TYR A 95 -4.15 0.96 8.35
C TYR A 95 -4.68 1.07 9.80
N GLY A 96 -4.42 2.21 10.43
CA GLY A 96 -4.92 2.47 11.78
C GLY A 96 -6.40 2.82 11.77
N VAL A 97 -7.12 2.51 12.84
CA VAL A 97 -8.41 3.11 13.14
C VAL A 97 -8.20 4.63 13.13
N GLY A 98 -8.80 5.32 12.14
CA GLY A 98 -8.59 6.75 11.93
C GLY A 98 -7.69 7.12 10.74
N GLY A 99 -7.06 6.16 10.04
CA GLY A 99 -6.40 6.39 8.75
C GLY A 99 -5.14 7.27 8.79
N SER A 100 -4.63 7.63 9.96
CA SER A 100 -3.41 8.42 10.09
C SER A 100 -2.20 7.62 9.58
N THR A 101 -1.42 8.23 8.73
CA THR A 101 -0.25 7.64 8.07
C THR A 101 1.05 7.95 8.81
N ALA A 102 1.08 9.07 9.51
CA ALA A 102 2.12 9.41 10.45
C ALA A 102 1.63 9.07 11.85
N VAL A 103 2.52 8.64 12.67
CA VAL A 103 2.22 8.25 14.05
C VAL A 103 2.82 9.31 14.94
N ASP A 104 2.01 9.81 15.85
CA ASP A 104 2.53 10.63 16.93
C ASP A 104 3.59 9.85 17.72
N VAL A 105 4.53 10.57 18.27
CA VAL A 105 5.47 10.01 19.24
C VAL A 105 4.66 9.55 20.45
N GLN A 106 4.63 8.24 20.71
CA GLN A 106 3.82 7.61 21.75
C GLN A 106 4.68 6.92 22.81
N ALA A 107 4.13 6.77 24.02
CA ALA A 107 4.74 5.93 25.03
C ALA A 107 4.80 4.47 24.54
N ASP A 108 5.85 3.74 24.95
CA ASP A 108 6.14 2.37 24.49
C ASP A 108 4.99 1.37 24.78
N TRP A 109 4.26 1.54 25.87
CA TRP A 109 3.12 0.71 26.24
C TRP A 109 1.88 0.88 25.35
N GLY A 110 1.79 1.98 24.58
CA GLY A 110 0.64 2.30 23.71
C GLY A 110 0.83 1.99 22.22
N CYS A 111 1.98 1.52 21.80
CA CYS A 111 2.38 1.56 20.38
C CYS A 111 2.50 0.20 19.67
N ARG A 112 1.76 -0.83 20.09
CA ARG A 112 1.80 -2.16 19.47
C ARG A 112 1.39 -2.11 17.99
N ASN A 113 2.25 -2.61 17.12
CA ASN A 113 2.04 -2.74 15.69
C ASN A 113 2.24 -4.18 15.26
N GLU A 114 1.36 -4.70 14.41
CA GLU A 114 1.42 -6.06 13.91
C GLU A 114 1.40 -6.08 12.39
N THR A 115 2.30 -6.86 11.81
CA THR A 115 2.43 -7.05 10.37
C THR A 115 2.52 -8.53 10.02
N SER A 116 2.10 -8.91 8.81
CA SER A 116 2.17 -10.27 8.29
C SER A 116 2.18 -10.25 6.76
N LEU A 117 2.17 -11.44 6.12
CA LEU A 117 2.11 -11.58 4.67
C LEU A 117 1.02 -10.71 4.03
N SER A 118 -0.17 -10.68 4.62
CA SER A 118 -1.36 -10.03 4.10
C SER A 118 -1.70 -8.70 4.77
N ARG A 119 -0.88 -8.23 5.72
CA ARG A 119 -1.14 -6.99 6.46
C ARG A 119 0.13 -6.17 6.63
N CYS A 120 0.14 -4.98 6.04
CA CYS A 120 1.22 -3.99 6.19
C CYS A 120 2.62 -4.55 5.87
N LEU A 121 3.64 -3.92 6.38
CA LEU A 121 5.04 -4.34 6.28
C LEU A 121 5.81 -3.87 7.52
N PRO A 122 6.79 -4.64 8.00
CA PRO A 122 7.53 -4.33 9.22
C PRO A 122 8.64 -3.31 8.95
N ILE A 123 8.26 -2.06 8.69
CA ILE A 123 9.12 -0.88 8.61
C ILE A 123 8.59 0.17 9.57
N TYR A 124 9.47 0.67 10.43
CA TYR A 124 9.21 1.67 11.45
C TYR A 124 10.34 2.69 11.43
N GLU A 125 10.02 3.96 11.45
CA GLU A 125 11.01 5.02 11.32
C GLU A 125 10.74 6.16 12.31
N ALA A 126 11.79 6.71 12.90
CA ALA A 126 11.80 7.95 13.65
C ALA A 126 12.38 9.04 12.76
N ILE A 127 11.68 10.16 12.63
CA ILE A 127 12.04 11.28 11.76
C ILE A 127 12.02 12.61 12.50
N ASP A 128 12.73 13.59 11.94
CA ASP A 128 12.68 14.97 12.40
C ASP A 128 11.73 15.87 11.58
N ASP A 129 11.64 17.15 11.96
CA ASP A 129 10.81 18.14 11.27
C ASP A 129 11.31 18.54 9.87
N ASN A 130 12.52 18.10 9.48
CA ASN A 130 13.13 18.35 8.18
C ASN A 130 13.04 17.13 7.26
N ASP A 131 12.12 16.22 7.54
CA ASP A 131 11.92 14.99 6.77
C ASP A 131 13.16 14.07 6.74
N ARG A 132 14.01 14.11 7.79
CA ARG A 132 15.24 13.30 7.86
C ARG A 132 15.04 12.07 8.71
N ASN A 133 15.54 10.94 8.21
CA ASN A 133 15.66 9.71 8.99
C ASN A 133 16.61 9.92 10.19
N ARG A 134 16.17 9.49 11.37
CA ARG A 134 16.97 9.43 12.59
C ARG A 134 17.21 8.01 13.05
N PHE A 135 16.23 7.16 12.85
CA PHE A 135 16.32 5.72 13.15
C PHE A 135 15.25 4.97 12.36
N LEU A 136 15.65 4.02 11.53
CA LEU A 136 14.71 3.12 10.85
C LEU A 136 15.01 1.67 11.23
N LEU A 137 13.97 0.94 11.60
CA LEU A 137 13.98 -0.48 11.86
C LEU A 137 13.10 -1.21 10.84
N ALA A 138 13.67 -2.22 10.16
CA ALA A 138 12.91 -3.09 9.27
C ALA A 138 13.26 -4.56 9.52
N SER A 139 12.28 -5.47 9.36
CA SER A 139 12.47 -6.91 9.43
C SER A 139 12.35 -7.56 8.05
N SER A 140 13.21 -8.54 7.76
CA SER A 140 13.10 -9.37 6.55
C SER A 140 12.05 -10.47 6.67
N GLU A 141 11.50 -10.74 7.87
CA GLU A 141 10.36 -11.64 8.02
C GLU A 141 9.09 -10.93 7.54
N THR A 142 8.54 -11.41 6.46
CA THR A 142 7.43 -10.77 5.75
C THR A 142 6.22 -11.68 5.58
N LYS A 143 6.30 -12.92 6.05
CA LYS A 143 5.22 -13.90 5.97
C LYS A 143 4.58 -14.14 7.33
N ARG A 144 5.40 -14.46 8.33
CA ARG A 144 4.91 -14.65 9.69
C ARG A 144 4.58 -13.33 10.35
N THR A 145 3.84 -13.40 11.43
CA THR A 145 3.53 -12.22 12.25
C THR A 145 4.80 -11.65 12.88
N VAL A 146 5.02 -10.36 12.66
CA VAL A 146 6.03 -9.54 13.34
C VAL A 146 5.30 -8.50 14.14
N VAL A 147 5.62 -8.38 15.43
CA VAL A 147 5.04 -7.38 16.33
C VAL A 147 6.12 -6.40 16.73
N ALA A 148 5.87 -5.12 16.56
CA ALA A 148 6.80 -4.06 16.94
C ALA A 148 6.15 -3.05 17.89
N TYR A 149 7.00 -2.46 18.71
CA TYR A 149 6.63 -1.45 19.70
C TYR A 149 7.60 -0.27 19.57
N PRO A 150 7.42 0.62 18.59
CA PRO A 150 8.20 1.85 18.46
C PRO A 150 7.65 2.90 19.42
N GLY A 151 8.28 3.12 20.56
CA GLY A 151 7.75 4.00 21.58
C GLY A 151 8.80 4.77 22.38
N LEU A 152 8.33 5.67 23.23
CA LEU A 152 9.12 6.43 24.18
C LEU A 152 8.98 5.85 25.59
N ARG A 153 10.07 5.85 26.34
CA ARG A 153 10.06 5.77 27.78
C ARG A 153 9.72 7.14 28.37
N GLU A 154 8.78 7.19 29.29
CA GLU A 154 8.44 8.43 29.99
C GLU A 154 9.62 8.97 30.78
N GLU A 155 10.47 8.06 31.28
CA GLU A 155 11.68 8.39 32.02
C GLU A 155 12.86 8.67 31.08
N GLY A 156 13.42 9.82 31.17
CA GLY A 156 14.74 10.13 30.63
C GLY A 156 14.78 10.51 29.15
N SER A 157 13.66 10.80 28.50
CA SER A 157 13.61 11.19 27.07
C SER A 157 14.35 10.18 26.18
N LEU A 158 13.98 8.90 26.32
CA LEU A 158 14.57 7.79 25.62
C LEU A 158 13.55 7.14 24.67
N CYS A 159 13.95 6.85 23.44
CA CYS A 159 13.24 5.92 22.58
C CYS A 159 13.54 4.49 23.03
N PHE A 160 12.49 3.71 23.27
CA PHE A 160 12.59 2.29 23.53
C PHE A 160 11.79 1.55 22.48
N TRP A 161 12.49 0.98 21.51
CA TRP A 161 11.90 0.23 20.42
C TRP A 161 12.26 -1.24 20.53
N TYR A 162 11.29 -2.11 20.34
CA TYR A 162 11.56 -3.53 20.21
C TYR A 162 10.67 -4.19 19.18
N VAL A 163 11.17 -5.28 18.64
CA VAL A 163 10.45 -6.12 17.67
C VAL A 163 10.47 -7.56 18.13
N GLU A 164 9.33 -8.21 18.02
CA GLU A 164 9.12 -9.61 18.41
C GLU A 164 8.77 -10.46 17.19
N HIS A 165 9.41 -11.62 17.11
CA HIS A 165 9.16 -12.66 16.12
C HIS A 165 8.66 -13.93 16.81
N PHE A 166 7.89 -14.75 16.09
CA PHE A 166 7.31 -15.99 16.58
C PHE A 166 6.40 -15.78 17.79
N THR A 167 5.54 -14.75 17.68
CA THR A 167 4.61 -14.37 18.75
C THR A 167 3.28 -15.12 18.69
N ASP A 168 2.99 -15.80 17.58
CA ASP A 168 1.73 -16.53 17.41
C ASP A 168 1.70 -17.74 18.37
N PRO A 169 0.68 -17.85 19.25
CA PRO A 169 0.50 -19.04 20.10
C PRO A 169 0.42 -20.33 19.29
N GLN A 170 0.01 -20.26 18.03
CA GLN A 170 -0.17 -21.39 17.14
C GLN A 170 0.88 -21.42 16.01
N GLU A 171 2.06 -20.85 16.26
CA GLU A 171 3.18 -20.86 15.31
C GLU A 171 3.49 -22.28 14.83
N THR A 172 3.64 -22.43 13.53
CA THR A 172 3.91 -23.73 12.90
C THR A 172 5.27 -24.27 13.32
N PRO A 173 5.38 -25.55 13.76
CA PRO A 173 6.66 -26.17 14.06
C PRO A 173 7.58 -26.21 12.84
N VAL A 174 8.86 -25.90 13.05
CA VAL A 174 9.92 -25.92 12.03
C VAL A 174 11.22 -26.44 12.63
N ARG A 175 12.17 -26.85 11.79
CA ARG A 175 13.54 -27.23 12.22
C ARG A 175 14.50 -26.06 12.27
N SER A 176 14.22 -25.04 11.48
CA SER A 176 15.05 -23.83 11.43
C SER A 176 14.22 -22.62 11.05
N ALA A 177 14.67 -21.46 11.47
CA ALA A 177 14.13 -20.18 11.05
C ALA A 177 15.27 -19.16 10.95
N GLU A 178 15.18 -18.29 9.96
CA GLU A 178 16.15 -17.23 9.75
C GLU A 178 15.43 -15.94 9.41
N PHE A 179 15.89 -14.83 9.98
CA PHE A 179 15.47 -13.49 9.63
C PHE A 179 16.58 -12.49 9.92
N SER A 180 16.47 -11.31 9.36
CA SER A 180 17.40 -10.21 9.61
C SER A 180 16.64 -8.94 9.94
N LEU A 181 17.22 -8.11 10.80
CA LEU A 181 16.79 -6.76 11.05
C LEU A 181 17.74 -5.79 10.35
N ARG A 182 17.20 -4.80 9.69
CA ARG A 182 17.93 -3.64 9.17
C ARG A 182 17.77 -2.49 10.15
N VAL A 183 18.89 -1.90 10.56
CA VAL A 183 18.96 -0.74 11.43
C VAL A 183 19.64 0.39 10.65
N ASP A 184 18.87 1.42 10.28
CA ASP A 184 19.36 2.52 9.45
C ASP A 184 19.33 3.83 10.25
N ARG A 185 20.51 4.38 10.51
CA ARG A 185 20.71 5.63 11.26
C ARG A 185 21.40 6.69 10.41
N ARG A 186 21.34 6.55 9.08
CA ARG A 186 21.89 7.53 8.14
C ARG A 186 21.04 8.79 8.15
N ASP A 187 21.68 9.93 8.08
CA ASP A 187 21.02 11.23 7.94
C ASP A 187 20.65 11.47 6.46
N ILE A 188 19.56 10.87 6.02
CA ILE A 188 19.03 10.92 4.67
C ILE A 188 17.52 11.24 4.72
N PRO A 189 16.89 11.67 3.62
CA PRO A 189 15.46 11.84 3.58
C PRO A 189 14.70 10.54 3.97
N PHE A 190 13.62 10.66 4.75
CA PHE A 190 12.87 9.50 5.25
C PHE A 190 12.33 8.65 4.09
N TRP A 191 11.85 9.28 3.02
CA TRP A 191 11.36 8.54 1.85
C TRP A 191 12.45 7.67 1.18
N THR A 192 13.70 8.13 1.19
CA THR A 192 14.85 7.36 0.70
C THR A 192 15.14 6.17 1.61
N ALA A 193 15.09 6.37 2.93
CA ALA A 193 15.32 5.31 3.91
C ALA A 193 14.25 4.23 3.81
N VAL A 194 12.96 4.60 3.75
CA VAL A 194 11.82 3.67 3.60
C VAL A 194 11.89 2.88 2.29
N ALA A 195 12.08 3.56 1.16
CA ALA A 195 12.18 2.89 -0.15
C ALA A 195 13.35 1.90 -0.19
N SER A 196 14.52 2.31 0.33
CA SER A 196 15.69 1.47 0.45
C SER A 196 15.47 0.26 1.38
N ALA A 197 14.70 0.43 2.47
CA ALA A 197 14.35 -0.66 3.37
C ALA A 197 13.40 -1.67 2.71
N SER A 198 12.38 -1.18 1.98
CA SER A 198 11.45 -2.03 1.23
C SER A 198 12.18 -2.88 0.17
N ASP A 199 13.13 -2.30 -0.56
CA ASP A 199 13.94 -3.02 -1.55
C ASP A 199 14.91 -4.02 -0.89
N TRP A 200 15.48 -3.67 0.27
CA TRP A 200 16.30 -4.58 1.05
C TRP A 200 15.50 -5.81 1.52
N MET A 201 14.28 -5.61 2.04
CA MET A 201 13.39 -6.70 2.46
C MET A 201 13.11 -7.66 1.31
N LEU A 202 12.79 -7.12 0.14
CA LEU A 202 12.51 -7.91 -1.06
C LEU A 202 13.73 -8.75 -1.49
N LYS A 203 14.92 -8.15 -1.51
CA LYS A 203 16.17 -8.84 -1.86
C LYS A 203 16.54 -9.91 -0.84
N THR A 204 16.44 -9.60 0.45
CA THR A 204 16.79 -10.52 1.55
C THR A 204 15.86 -11.73 1.58
N ALA A 205 14.57 -11.53 1.33
CA ALA A 205 13.60 -12.61 1.22
C ALA A 205 13.69 -13.42 -0.10
N GLY A 206 14.52 -12.98 -1.05
CA GLY A 206 14.67 -13.64 -2.35
C GLY A 206 13.44 -13.49 -3.27
N TYR A 207 12.59 -12.50 -3.03
CA TYR A 207 11.39 -12.28 -3.81
C TYR A 207 11.70 -11.71 -5.20
N ARG A 208 10.89 -12.13 -6.17
CA ARG A 208 10.99 -11.67 -7.56
C ARG A 208 9.72 -10.92 -7.95
N PRO A 209 9.73 -9.58 -7.96
CA PRO A 209 8.57 -8.79 -8.41
C PRO A 209 8.15 -9.15 -9.81
N LEU A 210 6.84 -9.08 -10.07
CA LEU A 210 6.33 -9.21 -11.42
C LEU A 210 6.73 -7.99 -12.27
N ALA A 211 7.00 -8.22 -13.55
CA ALA A 211 7.08 -7.13 -14.52
C ALA A 211 5.71 -6.45 -14.65
N VAL A 212 5.69 -5.13 -14.55
CA VAL A 212 4.47 -4.32 -14.62
C VAL A 212 4.27 -3.83 -16.05
N PRO A 213 3.18 -4.22 -16.73
CA PRO A 213 2.90 -3.74 -18.09
C PRO A 213 2.49 -2.26 -18.06
N GLU A 214 2.74 -1.53 -19.13
CA GLU A 214 2.37 -0.11 -19.25
C GLU A 214 0.86 0.13 -19.02
N ALA A 215 0.02 -0.82 -19.41
CA ALA A 215 -1.43 -0.75 -19.18
C ALA A 215 -1.82 -0.69 -17.68
N ALA A 216 -0.94 -1.13 -16.77
CA ALA A 216 -1.19 -0.97 -15.33
C ALA A 216 -1.13 0.49 -14.86
N PHE A 217 -0.57 1.38 -15.69
CA PHE A 217 -0.49 2.82 -15.41
C PHE A 217 -1.55 3.64 -16.15
N ASP A 218 -2.49 3.00 -16.84
CA ASP A 218 -3.57 3.70 -17.53
C ASP A 218 -4.70 4.07 -16.57
N PRO A 219 -5.24 5.31 -16.64
CA PRO A 219 -6.41 5.69 -15.88
C PRO A 219 -7.59 4.78 -16.17
N LEU A 220 -8.38 4.46 -15.15
CA LEU A 220 -9.43 3.47 -15.26
C LEU A 220 -10.78 3.92 -14.67
N TYR A 221 -11.83 3.21 -15.06
CA TYR A 221 -13.16 3.28 -14.49
C TYR A 221 -13.44 2.07 -13.61
N SER A 222 -13.93 2.27 -12.40
CA SER A 222 -14.36 1.22 -11.49
C SER A 222 -15.84 1.40 -11.12
N THR A 223 -16.59 0.31 -11.01
CA THR A 223 -18.02 0.38 -10.76
C THR A 223 -18.39 0.53 -9.28
N TRP A 224 -17.43 0.42 -8.33
CA TRP A 224 -17.79 0.26 -6.92
C TRP A 224 -18.58 1.44 -6.33
N TYR A 225 -18.11 2.66 -6.43
CA TYR A 225 -18.84 3.80 -5.84
C TYR A 225 -19.99 4.30 -6.71
N SER A 226 -19.94 4.06 -8.03
CA SER A 226 -21.01 4.48 -8.93
C SER A 226 -22.23 3.56 -8.92
N PHE A 227 -22.03 2.25 -8.77
CA PHE A 227 -23.10 1.26 -8.87
C PHE A 227 -23.26 0.39 -7.61
N HIS A 228 -22.22 0.31 -6.76
CA HIS A 228 -22.14 -0.73 -5.74
C HIS A 228 -22.42 -2.11 -6.34
N GLN A 229 -23.29 -2.89 -5.71
CA GLN A 229 -23.69 -4.22 -6.18
C GLN A 229 -24.81 -4.21 -7.23
N ASP A 230 -25.32 -3.03 -7.64
CA ASP A 230 -26.37 -2.95 -8.68
C ASP A 230 -25.76 -2.77 -10.08
N VAL A 231 -24.88 -3.68 -10.47
CA VAL A 231 -24.18 -3.68 -11.77
C VAL A 231 -24.95 -4.43 -12.84
N TRP A 232 -25.16 -3.79 -13.98
CA TRP A 232 -25.83 -4.34 -15.16
C TRP A 232 -25.01 -4.11 -16.41
N ALA A 233 -24.88 -5.12 -17.28
CA ALA A 233 -24.08 -5.04 -18.51
C ALA A 233 -24.39 -3.79 -19.35
N LYS A 234 -25.67 -3.51 -19.60
CA LYS A 234 -26.14 -2.36 -20.39
C LYS A 234 -25.73 -1.01 -19.79
N ASP A 235 -25.74 -0.88 -18.45
CA ASP A 235 -25.42 0.37 -17.77
C ASP A 235 -23.91 0.61 -17.72
N ILE A 236 -23.14 -0.47 -17.52
CA ILE A 236 -21.67 -0.45 -17.59
C ILE A 236 -21.22 -0.10 -19.01
N GLU A 237 -21.82 -0.71 -20.05
CA GLU A 237 -21.51 -0.41 -21.46
C GLU A 237 -21.70 1.10 -21.75
N ALA A 238 -22.83 1.66 -21.32
CA ALA A 238 -23.12 3.08 -21.52
C ALA A 238 -22.16 4.03 -20.75
N GLU A 239 -21.69 3.65 -19.56
CA GLU A 239 -20.64 4.42 -18.85
C GLU A 239 -19.30 4.28 -19.57
N CYS A 240 -18.94 3.08 -20.02
CA CYS A 240 -17.67 2.82 -20.70
C CYS A 240 -17.56 3.55 -22.04
N GLU A 241 -18.66 3.78 -22.77
CA GLU A 241 -18.65 4.62 -23.96
C GLU A 241 -18.20 6.06 -23.66
N ILE A 242 -18.59 6.61 -22.50
CA ILE A 242 -18.16 7.94 -22.07
C ILE A 242 -16.72 7.87 -21.54
N ALA A 243 -16.41 6.90 -20.69
CA ALA A 243 -15.09 6.70 -20.11
C ALA A 243 -13.99 6.57 -21.17
N ALA A 244 -14.24 5.76 -22.22
CA ALA A 244 -13.31 5.56 -23.33
C ALA A 244 -13.07 6.86 -24.12
N ARG A 245 -14.13 7.66 -24.39
CA ARG A 245 -14.00 8.97 -25.06
C ARG A 245 -13.22 9.97 -24.21
N LEU A 246 -13.32 9.91 -22.88
CA LEU A 246 -12.53 10.75 -21.97
C LEU A 246 -11.06 10.31 -21.92
N GLY A 247 -10.75 9.07 -22.29
CA GLY A 247 -9.38 8.55 -22.34
C GLY A 247 -9.06 7.46 -21.32
N MET A 248 -10.05 6.95 -20.56
CA MET A 248 -9.86 5.79 -19.69
C MET A 248 -9.65 4.53 -20.53
N ARG A 249 -8.78 3.61 -20.08
CA ARG A 249 -8.32 2.45 -20.85
C ARG A 249 -8.57 1.11 -20.17
N THR A 250 -9.07 1.10 -18.95
CA THR A 250 -9.38 -0.13 -18.21
C THR A 250 -10.70 0.06 -17.46
N LEU A 251 -11.49 -0.99 -17.41
CA LEU A 251 -12.69 -1.15 -16.59
C LEU A 251 -12.41 -2.16 -15.48
N ILE A 252 -12.78 -1.84 -14.25
CA ILE A 252 -12.93 -2.82 -13.16
C ILE A 252 -14.41 -2.95 -12.84
N VAL A 253 -14.99 -4.13 -13.10
CA VAL A 253 -16.31 -4.49 -12.57
C VAL A 253 -16.11 -5.06 -11.17
N ASP A 254 -16.54 -4.28 -10.19
CA ASP A 254 -16.43 -4.60 -8.78
C ASP A 254 -17.54 -5.54 -8.29
N ASP A 255 -17.73 -5.72 -7.00
CA ASP A 255 -18.73 -6.61 -6.41
C ASP A 255 -20.15 -6.41 -7.00
N GLY A 256 -20.94 -7.50 -7.08
CA GLY A 256 -22.33 -7.49 -7.53
C GLY A 256 -22.60 -8.23 -8.84
N TRP A 257 -21.58 -8.66 -9.59
CA TRP A 257 -21.75 -9.35 -10.87
C TRP A 257 -22.17 -10.83 -10.71
N GLN A 258 -21.86 -11.44 -9.58
CA GLN A 258 -22.01 -12.86 -9.27
C GLN A 258 -23.39 -13.25 -8.72
N GLY A 259 -24.31 -12.33 -8.56
CA GLY A 259 -25.63 -12.62 -8.01
C GLY A 259 -26.68 -11.58 -8.39
N ASP A 260 -27.93 -11.85 -8.04
CA ASP A 260 -29.06 -10.94 -8.27
C ASP A 260 -29.39 -10.05 -7.07
N ASP A 261 -28.78 -10.32 -5.92
CA ASP A 261 -28.93 -9.51 -4.72
C ASP A 261 -28.10 -8.23 -4.83
N THR A 262 -28.69 -7.11 -4.44
CA THR A 262 -28.03 -5.79 -4.39
C THR A 262 -27.64 -5.36 -2.97
N GLY A 263 -27.78 -6.27 -2.00
CA GLY A 263 -27.38 -6.05 -0.62
C GLY A 263 -25.86 -5.98 -0.45
N ARG A 264 -25.39 -5.19 0.51
CA ARG A 264 -23.94 -4.92 0.74
C ARG A 264 -23.14 -6.10 1.28
N TYR A 265 -23.77 -7.25 1.54
CA TYR A 265 -23.14 -8.38 2.21
C TYR A 265 -22.74 -9.49 1.23
N TYR A 266 -21.94 -10.45 1.68
CA TYR A 266 -21.25 -11.40 0.84
C TYR A 266 -21.94 -12.77 0.75
N ASN A 267 -23.27 -12.81 0.90
CA ASN A 267 -24.06 -14.06 0.89
C ASN A 267 -23.92 -14.87 -0.40
N TYR A 268 -23.56 -14.25 -1.51
CA TYR A 268 -23.54 -14.86 -2.85
C TYR A 268 -22.14 -14.96 -3.46
N VAL A 269 -21.10 -14.55 -2.76
CA VAL A 269 -19.71 -14.71 -3.23
C VAL A 269 -19.27 -16.17 -3.13
N GLY A 270 -18.29 -16.57 -3.92
CA GLY A 270 -17.68 -17.89 -3.83
C GLY A 270 -18.06 -18.85 -4.96
N ALA A 271 -19.26 -18.76 -5.52
CA ALA A 271 -19.63 -19.53 -6.71
C ALA A 271 -18.89 -19.04 -7.96
N TRP A 272 -18.67 -17.73 -8.03
CA TRP A 272 -17.95 -17.03 -9.10
C TRP A 272 -18.50 -17.34 -10.50
N GLU A 273 -19.82 -17.36 -10.60
CA GLU A 273 -20.58 -17.41 -11.85
C GLU A 273 -21.31 -16.08 -12.04
N VAL A 274 -21.37 -15.58 -13.26
CA VAL A 274 -22.09 -14.33 -13.56
C VAL A 274 -23.59 -14.52 -13.43
N SER A 275 -24.29 -13.51 -12.90
CA SER A 275 -25.75 -13.49 -12.95
C SER A 275 -26.23 -13.43 -14.41
N PRO A 276 -26.94 -14.45 -14.90
CA PRO A 276 -27.43 -14.44 -16.28
C PRO A 276 -28.49 -13.37 -16.54
N ARG A 277 -29.14 -12.86 -15.50
CA ARG A 277 -30.08 -11.75 -15.59
C ARG A 277 -29.36 -10.42 -15.82
N ARG A 278 -28.25 -10.21 -15.15
CA ARG A 278 -27.47 -8.95 -15.23
C ARG A 278 -26.49 -8.94 -16.40
N PHE A 279 -25.91 -10.10 -16.70
CA PHE A 279 -24.96 -10.32 -17.80
C PHE A 279 -25.45 -11.52 -18.65
N PRO A 280 -26.46 -11.31 -19.52
CA PRO A 280 -27.03 -12.41 -20.31
C PRO A 280 -26.02 -13.13 -21.20
N ASP A 281 -25.01 -12.41 -21.69
CA ASP A 281 -23.88 -12.95 -22.42
C ASP A 281 -22.60 -12.17 -22.00
N ILE A 282 -21.87 -12.74 -21.04
CA ILE A 282 -20.64 -12.10 -20.51
C ILE A 282 -19.57 -11.96 -21.60
N LYS A 283 -19.45 -12.91 -22.54
CA LYS A 283 -18.43 -12.84 -23.60
C LYS A 283 -18.73 -11.69 -24.56
N ALA A 284 -19.97 -11.54 -24.96
CA ALA A 284 -20.40 -10.43 -25.81
C ALA A 284 -20.23 -9.08 -25.10
N HIS A 285 -20.52 -9.02 -23.80
CA HIS A 285 -20.31 -7.84 -22.98
C HIS A 285 -18.83 -7.46 -22.91
N VAL A 286 -17.93 -8.39 -22.58
CA VAL A 286 -16.49 -8.15 -22.56
C VAL A 286 -15.99 -7.71 -23.94
N ALA A 287 -16.44 -8.36 -25.02
CA ALA A 287 -16.06 -7.98 -26.38
C ALA A 287 -16.49 -6.55 -26.75
N LYS A 288 -17.66 -6.08 -26.27
CA LYS A 288 -18.09 -4.68 -26.47
C LYS A 288 -17.14 -3.69 -25.78
N ILE A 289 -16.72 -3.99 -24.55
CA ILE A 289 -15.76 -3.13 -23.81
C ILE A 289 -14.40 -3.13 -24.52
N HIS A 290 -13.93 -4.29 -24.99
CA HIS A 290 -12.71 -4.37 -25.81
C HIS A 290 -12.82 -3.55 -27.10
N ALA A 291 -13.99 -3.54 -27.76
CA ALA A 291 -14.21 -2.72 -28.96
C ALA A 291 -14.11 -1.21 -28.70
N LEU A 292 -14.29 -0.75 -27.46
CA LEU A 292 -14.05 0.63 -27.02
C LEU A 292 -12.55 0.92 -26.76
N GLY A 293 -11.68 -0.07 -26.93
CA GLY A 293 -10.24 0.04 -26.61
C GLY A 293 -9.93 -0.01 -25.11
N MET A 294 -10.84 -0.56 -24.30
CA MET A 294 -10.66 -0.70 -22.85
C MET A 294 -10.37 -2.17 -22.49
N LYS A 295 -9.49 -2.37 -21.50
CA LYS A 295 -9.27 -3.66 -20.85
C LYS A 295 -10.38 -3.94 -19.82
N TYR A 296 -10.64 -5.21 -19.54
CA TYR A 296 -11.69 -5.65 -18.62
C TYR A 296 -11.11 -6.43 -17.45
N MET A 297 -11.30 -5.93 -16.24
CA MET A 297 -10.95 -6.60 -14.99
C MET A 297 -12.19 -6.90 -14.17
N MET A 298 -12.14 -7.96 -13.37
CA MET A 298 -13.25 -8.39 -12.52
C MET A 298 -12.79 -8.62 -11.09
N TRP A 299 -13.63 -8.24 -10.14
CA TRP A 299 -13.38 -8.35 -8.70
C TRP A 299 -13.71 -9.74 -8.16
N TYR A 300 -12.91 -10.20 -7.18
CA TYR A 300 -13.12 -11.44 -6.44
C TYR A 300 -12.79 -11.22 -4.95
N ALA A 301 -13.73 -11.58 -4.04
CA ALA A 301 -13.47 -11.69 -2.61
C ALA A 301 -12.78 -13.03 -2.35
N VAL A 302 -11.46 -13.06 -2.47
CA VAL A 302 -10.66 -14.29 -2.55
C VAL A 302 -10.98 -15.33 -1.48
N PRO A 303 -11.04 -14.98 -0.16
CA PRO A 303 -11.22 -15.98 0.88
C PRO A 303 -12.70 -16.35 1.15
N PHE A 304 -13.68 -15.64 0.56
CA PHE A 304 -15.06 -15.73 1.01
C PHE A 304 -15.90 -16.74 0.23
N VAL A 305 -16.71 -17.49 0.98
CA VAL A 305 -17.80 -18.32 0.46
C VAL A 305 -19.10 -17.92 1.17
N GLY A 306 -20.05 -17.43 0.39
CA GLY A 306 -21.34 -16.93 0.87
C GLY A 306 -22.28 -18.05 1.33
N ASN A 307 -23.05 -17.79 2.38
CA ASN A 307 -23.95 -18.75 3.00
C ASN A 307 -25.09 -19.21 2.09
N LYS A 308 -25.39 -18.44 1.03
CA LYS A 308 -26.45 -18.76 0.04
C LYS A 308 -25.91 -19.39 -1.25
N THR A 309 -24.64 -19.84 -1.27
CA THR A 309 -24.03 -20.50 -2.43
C THR A 309 -23.93 -22.02 -2.24
N PRO A 310 -23.94 -22.83 -3.32
CA PRO A 310 -23.67 -24.26 -3.23
C PRO A 310 -22.30 -24.59 -2.64
N GLU A 311 -21.33 -23.71 -2.84
CA GLU A 311 -19.94 -23.83 -2.38
C GLU A 311 -19.86 -23.86 -0.86
N ARG A 312 -20.79 -23.24 -0.15
CA ARG A 312 -20.84 -23.31 1.32
C ARG A 312 -20.96 -24.76 1.82
N ARG A 313 -21.75 -25.60 1.13
CA ARG A 313 -21.85 -27.03 1.44
C ARG A 313 -20.65 -27.82 0.93
N ARG A 314 -20.17 -27.49 -0.26
CA ARG A 314 -19.02 -28.15 -0.90
C ARG A 314 -17.77 -28.08 0.00
N PHE A 315 -17.56 -26.94 0.66
CA PHE A 315 -16.39 -26.71 1.52
C PHE A 315 -16.68 -26.84 3.00
N GLU A 316 -17.76 -27.51 3.39
CA GLU A 316 -18.04 -27.79 4.79
C GLU A 316 -16.84 -28.44 5.48
N GLY A 317 -16.46 -27.95 6.69
CA GLY A 317 -15.26 -28.38 7.41
C GLY A 317 -13.93 -27.84 6.85
N LYS A 318 -13.94 -26.90 5.88
CA LYS A 318 -12.73 -26.32 5.29
C LYS A 318 -12.70 -24.81 5.40
N PHE A 319 -13.20 -24.30 6.51
CA PHE A 319 -13.19 -22.88 6.84
C PHE A 319 -12.20 -22.59 7.96
N LEU A 320 -11.61 -21.41 7.92
CA LEU A 320 -10.85 -20.84 9.04
C LEU A 320 -11.81 -20.40 10.15
N PHE A 321 -12.87 -19.69 9.76
CA PHE A 321 -13.94 -19.21 10.62
C PHE A 321 -15.13 -18.73 9.81
N ASP A 322 -16.26 -18.54 10.50
CA ASP A 322 -17.47 -17.89 9.98
C ASP A 322 -17.48 -16.43 10.40
N LEU A 323 -17.79 -15.54 9.44
CA LEU A 323 -17.97 -14.11 9.73
C LEU A 323 -19.36 -13.81 10.32
N GLY A 324 -20.32 -14.74 10.20
CA GLY A 324 -21.68 -14.58 10.72
C GLY A 324 -22.46 -13.45 10.05
N ASP A 325 -23.59 -13.09 10.69
CA ASP A 325 -24.38 -11.94 10.26
C ASP A 325 -23.72 -10.62 10.78
N PRO A 326 -23.76 -9.53 9.99
CA PRO A 326 -24.44 -9.41 8.70
C PRO A 326 -23.60 -9.82 7.47
N MET A 327 -22.35 -10.23 7.63
CA MET A 327 -21.45 -10.51 6.50
C MET A 327 -21.93 -11.65 5.62
N GLY A 328 -22.54 -12.69 6.20
CA GLY A 328 -23.18 -13.77 5.49
C GLY A 328 -22.24 -14.70 4.70
N CYS A 329 -21.00 -14.86 5.17
CA CYS A 329 -19.98 -15.67 4.50
C CYS A 329 -19.01 -16.30 5.48
N SER A 330 -18.30 -17.33 5.02
CA SER A 330 -17.22 -18.00 5.72
C SER A 330 -15.89 -17.78 5.01
N VAL A 331 -14.79 -17.85 5.74
CA VAL A 331 -13.42 -17.71 5.23
C VAL A 331 -12.83 -19.09 4.96
N LEU A 332 -12.51 -19.37 3.70
CA LEU A 332 -11.89 -20.62 3.25
C LEU A 332 -10.50 -20.83 3.87
N ASP A 333 -10.17 -22.08 4.17
CA ASP A 333 -8.84 -22.49 4.61
C ASP A 333 -7.97 -22.90 3.41
N PRO A 334 -7.02 -22.07 2.95
CA PRO A 334 -6.19 -22.35 1.78
C PRO A 334 -5.16 -23.46 2.04
N ARG A 335 -5.04 -23.96 3.25
CA ARG A 335 -4.19 -25.11 3.59
C ARG A 335 -4.69 -26.41 2.95
N PHE A 336 -5.97 -26.48 2.59
CA PHE A 336 -6.52 -27.56 1.78
C PHE A 336 -6.16 -27.37 0.30
N PRO A 337 -5.56 -28.36 -0.38
CA PRO A 337 -5.18 -28.24 -1.79
C PRO A 337 -6.40 -28.01 -2.70
N GLU A 338 -7.53 -28.66 -2.41
CA GLU A 338 -8.76 -28.51 -3.18
C GLU A 338 -9.38 -27.10 -3.12
N VAL A 339 -9.16 -26.37 -2.02
CA VAL A 339 -9.57 -24.96 -1.89
C VAL A 339 -8.74 -24.10 -2.83
N ARG A 340 -7.43 -24.28 -2.83
CA ARG A 340 -6.54 -23.54 -3.73
C ARG A 340 -6.86 -23.84 -5.21
N GLU A 341 -7.02 -25.11 -5.56
CA GLU A 341 -7.37 -25.53 -6.93
C GLU A 341 -8.72 -24.95 -7.38
N TYR A 342 -9.69 -24.93 -6.49
CA TYR A 342 -10.99 -24.32 -6.79
C TYR A 342 -10.87 -22.83 -7.12
N LEU A 343 -10.22 -22.07 -6.25
CA LEU A 343 -10.06 -20.62 -6.45
C LEU A 343 -9.31 -20.30 -7.74
N ILE A 344 -8.18 -20.97 -7.96
CA ILE A 344 -7.38 -20.78 -9.18
C ILE A 344 -8.19 -21.16 -10.43
N GLY A 345 -8.91 -22.27 -10.38
CA GLY A 345 -9.75 -22.73 -11.50
C GLY A 345 -10.85 -21.71 -11.86
N ARG A 346 -11.43 -21.01 -10.87
CA ARG A 346 -12.42 -19.93 -11.12
C ARG A 346 -11.78 -18.71 -11.80
N TRP A 347 -10.60 -18.33 -11.38
CA TRP A 347 -9.87 -17.23 -12.01
C TRP A 347 -9.40 -17.58 -13.43
N GLU A 348 -8.92 -18.80 -13.64
CA GLU A 348 -8.58 -19.29 -14.98
C GLU A 348 -9.80 -19.28 -15.92
N HIS A 349 -10.96 -19.72 -15.42
CA HIS A 349 -12.21 -19.68 -16.17
C HIS A 349 -12.53 -18.24 -16.61
N GLY A 350 -12.48 -17.25 -15.72
CA GLY A 350 -12.70 -15.86 -16.08
C GLY A 350 -11.74 -15.36 -17.17
N VAL A 351 -10.45 -15.63 -17.01
CA VAL A 351 -9.42 -15.16 -17.96
C VAL A 351 -9.54 -15.89 -19.31
N ARG A 352 -9.71 -17.21 -19.30
CA ARG A 352 -9.73 -18.03 -20.53
C ARG A 352 -11.06 -17.95 -21.27
N ASP A 353 -12.17 -18.07 -20.54
CA ASP A 353 -13.48 -18.29 -21.16
C ASP A 353 -14.28 -17.01 -21.32
N TRP A 354 -14.12 -16.02 -20.43
CA TRP A 354 -14.76 -14.71 -20.57
C TRP A 354 -13.87 -13.68 -21.26
N GLY A 355 -12.54 -13.92 -21.33
CA GLY A 355 -11.59 -13.02 -21.97
C GLY A 355 -11.12 -11.88 -21.08
N LEU A 356 -11.15 -12.04 -19.75
CA LEU A 356 -10.70 -11.00 -18.81
C LEU A 356 -9.22 -10.63 -19.03
N ASP A 357 -8.91 -9.36 -18.96
CA ASP A 357 -7.54 -8.82 -18.99
C ASP A 357 -6.90 -8.75 -17.62
N GLY A 358 -7.70 -8.86 -16.56
CA GLY A 358 -7.18 -8.79 -15.20
C GLY A 358 -8.18 -9.14 -14.12
N LEU A 359 -7.66 -9.18 -12.90
CA LEU A 359 -8.41 -9.52 -11.70
C LEU A 359 -8.12 -8.47 -10.61
N LYS A 360 -9.16 -8.07 -9.88
CA LYS A 360 -9.04 -7.40 -8.60
C LYS A 360 -9.26 -8.45 -7.51
N LEU A 361 -8.19 -8.82 -6.81
CA LEU A 361 -8.18 -9.86 -5.78
C LEU A 361 -8.27 -9.21 -4.39
N ASP A 362 -9.44 -9.24 -3.81
CA ASP A 362 -9.76 -8.53 -2.57
C ASP A 362 -9.77 -9.46 -1.33
N PHE A 363 -9.73 -8.87 -0.15
CA PHE A 363 -9.83 -9.53 1.16
C PHE A 363 -8.74 -10.54 1.51
N ILE A 364 -7.57 -10.47 0.88
CA ILE A 364 -6.43 -11.33 1.24
C ILE A 364 -6.05 -11.18 2.72
N ASP A 365 -6.24 -10.00 3.29
CA ASP A 365 -6.03 -9.69 4.71
C ASP A 365 -7.04 -10.35 5.67
N SER A 366 -8.08 -11.01 5.13
CA SER A 366 -9.02 -11.83 5.89
C SER A 366 -8.51 -13.27 6.13
N PHE A 367 -7.47 -13.71 5.42
CA PHE A 367 -6.78 -14.95 5.77
C PHE A 367 -6.05 -14.79 7.09
N GLY A 368 -6.70 -15.19 8.18
CA GLY A 368 -6.22 -15.11 9.54
C GLY A 368 -6.81 -16.20 10.42
N ILE A 369 -6.23 -16.38 11.58
CA ILE A 369 -6.73 -17.29 12.61
C ILE A 369 -7.16 -16.44 13.79
N TYR A 370 -8.44 -16.52 14.16
CA TYR A 370 -9.01 -15.83 15.31
C TYR A 370 -9.43 -16.88 16.34
N GLY A 371 -8.79 -16.87 17.49
CA GLY A 371 -9.01 -17.88 18.53
C GLY A 371 -8.24 -19.17 18.24
N ASN A 372 -8.89 -20.33 18.40
CA ASN A 372 -8.27 -21.63 18.18
C ASN A 372 -8.18 -21.98 16.70
N ASP A 373 -7.01 -22.42 16.24
CA ASP A 373 -6.84 -22.90 14.88
C ASP A 373 -7.57 -24.25 14.66
N PRO A 374 -8.56 -24.31 13.77
CA PRO A 374 -9.26 -25.56 13.50
C PRO A 374 -8.33 -26.67 12.98
N ALA A 375 -7.22 -26.30 12.31
CA ALA A 375 -6.25 -27.28 11.83
C ALA A 375 -5.52 -28.02 12.95
N VAL A 376 -5.21 -27.34 14.05
CA VAL A 376 -4.56 -27.96 15.22
C VAL A 376 -5.49 -28.96 15.87
N ALA A 377 -6.76 -28.59 16.07
CA ALA A 377 -7.78 -29.49 16.66
C ALA A 377 -7.98 -30.77 15.82
N GLU A 378 -7.83 -30.67 14.51
CA GLU A 378 -7.99 -31.79 13.55
C GLU A 378 -6.65 -32.46 13.18
N ASN A 379 -5.55 -32.14 13.87
CA ASN A 379 -4.20 -32.60 13.56
C ASN A 379 -3.85 -32.43 12.06
N PHE A 380 -4.19 -31.29 11.49
CA PHE A 380 -3.96 -30.91 10.08
C PHE A 380 -4.55 -31.86 9.04
N LYS A 381 -5.54 -32.69 9.42
CA LYS A 381 -6.17 -33.67 8.51
C LYS A 381 -6.65 -33.02 7.20
N GLY A 382 -6.20 -33.58 6.06
CA GLY A 382 -6.56 -33.12 4.72
C GLY A 382 -5.82 -31.87 4.25
N ARG A 383 -5.01 -31.23 5.08
CA ARG A 383 -4.19 -30.10 4.75
C ARG A 383 -2.77 -30.55 4.36
N ASP A 384 -2.30 -30.15 3.20
CA ASP A 384 -0.95 -30.45 2.72
C ASP A 384 0.09 -29.41 3.17
N ILE A 385 -0.36 -28.24 3.59
CA ILE A 385 0.47 -27.15 4.14
C ILE A 385 -0.03 -26.84 5.55
N LYS A 386 0.86 -26.92 6.55
CA LYS A 386 0.48 -26.60 7.94
C LYS A 386 0.38 -25.11 8.22
N SER A 387 1.30 -24.32 7.68
CA SER A 387 1.39 -22.87 7.88
C SER A 387 0.36 -22.13 7.02
N LEU A 388 -0.51 -21.31 7.63
CA LEU A 388 -1.48 -20.50 6.90
C LEU A 388 -0.80 -19.45 6.00
N PRO A 389 0.21 -18.68 6.44
CA PRO A 389 0.92 -17.76 5.54
C PRO A 389 1.57 -18.45 4.35
N GLU A 390 2.14 -19.64 4.51
CA GLU A 390 2.71 -20.41 3.40
C GLU A 390 1.64 -20.94 2.45
N ALA A 391 0.47 -21.31 2.95
CA ALA A 391 -0.64 -21.74 2.11
C ALA A 391 -1.21 -20.56 1.26
N VAL A 392 -1.30 -19.36 1.84
CA VAL A 392 -1.68 -18.14 1.11
C VAL A 392 -0.61 -17.78 0.06
N ASN A 393 0.67 -17.82 0.44
CA ASN A 393 1.78 -17.61 -0.48
C ASN A 393 1.73 -18.59 -1.66
N ARG A 394 1.51 -19.89 -1.38
CA ARG A 394 1.38 -20.93 -2.39
C ARG A 394 0.19 -20.71 -3.31
N LEU A 395 -0.98 -20.40 -2.77
CA LEU A 395 -2.18 -20.06 -3.56
C LEU A 395 -1.88 -18.94 -4.57
N LEU A 396 -1.28 -17.85 -4.12
CA LEU A 396 -1.03 -16.68 -4.96
C LEU A 396 0.08 -16.91 -5.99
N LEU A 397 1.15 -17.64 -5.63
CA LEU A 397 2.21 -18.00 -6.58
C LEU A 397 1.70 -18.93 -7.67
N ASP A 398 0.98 -19.99 -7.31
CA ASP A 398 0.42 -20.94 -8.27
C ASP A 398 -0.62 -20.26 -9.19
N ALA A 399 -1.46 -19.38 -8.62
CA ALA A 399 -2.42 -18.60 -9.38
C ALA A 399 -1.72 -17.74 -10.45
N VAL A 400 -0.72 -16.95 -10.04
CA VAL A 400 0.00 -16.08 -10.99
C VAL A 400 0.72 -16.89 -12.06
N ALA A 401 1.35 -18.00 -11.70
CA ALA A 401 2.04 -18.86 -12.66
C ALA A 401 1.07 -19.41 -13.73
N ARG A 402 -0.09 -19.91 -13.30
CA ARG A 402 -1.11 -20.49 -14.20
C ARG A 402 -1.81 -19.41 -15.04
N LEU A 403 -2.18 -18.30 -14.43
CA LEU A 403 -2.85 -17.19 -15.13
C LEU A 403 -1.93 -16.52 -16.16
N LYS A 404 -0.65 -16.35 -15.87
CA LYS A 404 0.34 -15.83 -16.83
C LYS A 404 0.57 -16.77 -18.00
N ALA A 405 0.40 -18.08 -17.84
CA ALA A 405 0.45 -19.03 -18.94
C ALA A 405 -0.73 -18.84 -19.94
N ILE A 406 -1.87 -18.33 -19.46
CA ILE A 406 -3.02 -18.00 -20.29
C ILE A 406 -2.86 -16.60 -20.90
N ARG A 407 -2.49 -15.60 -20.08
CA ARG A 407 -2.34 -14.20 -20.46
C ARG A 407 -1.10 -13.60 -19.81
N PRO A 408 0.02 -13.49 -20.53
CA PRO A 408 1.31 -13.01 -19.97
C PRO A 408 1.27 -11.58 -19.41
N ASP A 409 0.45 -10.71 -19.97
CA ASP A 409 0.26 -9.31 -19.57
C ASP A 409 -0.89 -9.09 -18.57
N LEU A 410 -1.45 -10.17 -18.01
CA LEU A 410 -2.57 -10.12 -17.06
C LEU A 410 -2.33 -9.06 -15.97
N LEU A 411 -3.34 -8.22 -15.76
CA LEU A 411 -3.37 -7.23 -14.67
C LEU A 411 -3.87 -7.90 -13.38
N VAL A 412 -3.20 -7.65 -12.26
CA VAL A 412 -3.64 -8.12 -10.93
C VAL A 412 -3.55 -6.97 -9.96
N GLU A 413 -4.70 -6.56 -9.42
CA GLU A 413 -4.82 -5.51 -8.42
C GLU A 413 -5.05 -6.09 -7.03
N PHE A 414 -4.31 -5.53 -6.06
CA PHE A 414 -4.56 -5.68 -4.62
C PHE A 414 -4.76 -4.30 -3.99
N ARG A 415 -5.53 -4.23 -2.89
CA ARG A 415 -5.69 -3.00 -2.11
C ARG A 415 -4.91 -3.05 -0.79
N GLN A 416 -4.70 -1.89 -0.17
CA GLN A 416 -4.27 -1.86 1.24
C GLN A 416 -5.31 -2.58 2.11
N SER A 417 -4.88 -3.28 3.15
CA SER A 417 -3.64 -3.24 3.95
C SER A 417 -2.57 -4.28 3.57
N TYR A 418 -2.77 -5.15 2.61
CA TYR A 418 -1.80 -6.18 2.22
C TYR A 418 -0.80 -5.62 1.17
N VAL A 419 0.21 -4.91 1.65
CA VAL A 419 1.17 -4.16 0.83
C VAL A 419 2.63 -4.54 1.09
N GLY A 420 2.87 -5.62 1.79
CA GLY A 420 4.23 -6.09 2.08
C GLY A 420 5.02 -6.47 0.81
N PRO A 421 6.36 -6.63 0.90
CA PRO A 421 7.18 -6.91 -0.28
C PRO A 421 6.83 -8.23 -0.96
N ALA A 422 6.27 -9.21 -0.26
CA ALA A 422 5.81 -10.46 -0.84
C ALA A 422 4.70 -10.26 -1.89
N ILE A 423 3.80 -9.28 -1.69
CA ILE A 423 2.68 -9.01 -2.60
C ILE A 423 3.15 -8.62 -4.00
N ARG A 424 4.37 -8.07 -4.14
CA ARG A 424 4.97 -7.69 -5.44
C ARG A 424 5.27 -8.90 -6.34
N GLN A 425 5.25 -10.12 -5.79
CA GLN A 425 5.35 -11.36 -6.57
C GLN A 425 4.01 -11.79 -7.17
N TYR A 426 2.89 -11.28 -6.65
CA TYR A 426 1.54 -11.70 -7.03
C TYR A 426 0.79 -10.61 -7.79
N GLY A 427 1.03 -9.34 -7.45
CA GLY A 427 0.35 -8.19 -8.00
C GLY A 427 1.25 -7.24 -8.77
N LYS A 428 0.59 -6.43 -9.59
CA LYS A 428 1.21 -5.40 -10.43
C LYS A 428 0.63 -4.01 -10.13
N MET A 429 -0.58 -3.98 -9.55
CA MET A 429 -1.34 -2.79 -9.21
C MET A 429 -1.65 -2.82 -7.72
N PHE A 430 -1.36 -1.74 -7.01
CA PHE A 430 -1.53 -1.61 -5.56
C PHE A 430 -2.39 -0.39 -5.26
N ARG A 431 -3.64 -0.62 -4.90
CA ARG A 431 -4.62 0.42 -4.68
C ARG A 431 -4.62 0.91 -3.23
N ALA A 432 -4.77 2.21 -3.03
CA ALA A 432 -5.09 2.82 -1.74
C ALA A 432 -6.34 2.15 -1.13
N GLY A 433 -6.39 1.98 0.17
CA GLY A 433 -7.57 1.46 0.87
C GLY A 433 -8.77 2.39 0.71
N ASP A 434 -9.97 1.85 0.95
CA ASP A 434 -11.23 2.57 0.76
C ASP A 434 -11.29 3.87 1.57
N CYS A 435 -11.48 4.99 0.89
CA CYS A 435 -11.62 6.33 1.49
C CYS A 435 -12.56 7.22 0.64
N PRO A 436 -13.83 6.80 0.45
CA PRO A 436 -14.78 7.48 -0.41
C PRO A 436 -14.93 8.95 0.00
N GLY A 437 -14.76 9.87 -0.97
CA GLY A 437 -14.89 11.31 -0.77
C GLY A 437 -13.77 11.98 0.06
N ASP A 438 -12.79 11.22 0.58
CA ASP A 438 -11.67 11.78 1.35
C ASP A 438 -10.41 11.92 0.50
N ALA A 439 -10.30 13.06 -0.17
CA ALA A 439 -9.16 13.39 -1.03
C ALA A 439 -7.82 13.42 -0.27
N MET A 440 -7.81 13.88 0.98
CA MET A 440 -6.59 13.93 1.80
C MET A 440 -6.11 12.53 2.14
N LEU A 441 -7.00 11.68 2.62
CA LEU A 441 -6.64 10.31 2.99
C LEU A 441 -6.19 9.50 1.78
N ASN A 442 -6.83 9.70 0.61
CA ASN A 442 -6.42 9.07 -0.65
C ASN A 442 -4.97 9.47 -1.00
N ARG A 443 -4.65 10.78 -0.95
CA ARG A 443 -3.27 11.28 -1.14
C ARG A 443 -2.27 10.63 -0.21
N CYS A 444 -2.59 10.57 1.08
CA CYS A 444 -1.71 9.97 2.09
C CYS A 444 -1.44 8.49 1.80
N ARG A 445 -2.47 7.74 1.46
CA ARG A 445 -2.36 6.30 1.13
C ARG A 445 -1.56 6.06 -0.14
N ILE A 446 -1.75 6.90 -1.17
CA ILE A 446 -0.94 6.87 -2.39
C ILE A 446 0.53 7.13 -2.05
N ALA A 447 0.83 8.18 -1.27
CA ALA A 447 2.20 8.52 -0.90
C ALA A 447 2.90 7.35 -0.20
N ASN A 448 2.24 6.73 0.79
CA ASN A 448 2.78 5.58 1.50
C ASN A 448 3.03 4.37 0.60
N LEU A 449 2.08 4.05 -0.29
CA LEU A 449 2.24 2.96 -1.26
C LEU A 449 3.40 3.23 -2.23
N ARG A 450 3.57 4.47 -2.68
CA ARG A 450 4.68 4.86 -3.57
C ARG A 450 6.04 4.59 -2.94
N LEU A 451 6.18 4.82 -1.63
CA LEU A 451 7.43 4.57 -0.91
C LEU A 451 7.80 3.08 -0.81
N THR A 452 6.83 2.17 -0.93
CA THR A 452 7.04 0.75 -0.64
C THR A 452 6.78 -0.20 -1.81
N SER A 453 6.13 0.26 -2.88
CA SER A 453 5.71 -0.59 -4.00
C SER A 453 6.79 -0.76 -5.09
N GLY A 454 7.92 -0.08 -4.99
CA GLY A 454 8.99 -0.13 -5.99
C GLY A 454 8.47 0.25 -7.39
N SER A 455 8.61 -0.67 -8.36
CA SER A 455 8.12 -0.48 -9.73
C SER A 455 6.64 -0.80 -9.93
N GLY A 456 5.89 -1.20 -8.89
CA GLY A 456 4.46 -1.48 -8.95
C GLY A 456 3.65 -0.23 -9.32
N ALA A 457 2.54 -0.42 -10.04
CA ALA A 457 1.62 0.68 -10.31
C ALA A 457 0.77 0.98 -9.06
N VAL A 458 0.98 2.15 -8.47
CA VAL A 458 0.19 2.60 -7.32
C VAL A 458 -1.08 3.28 -7.82
N HIS A 459 -2.22 2.80 -7.36
CA HIS A 459 -3.54 3.31 -7.73
C HIS A 459 -4.19 4.08 -6.58
N ALA A 460 -4.88 5.15 -6.93
CA ALA A 460 -5.80 5.83 -6.04
C ALA A 460 -6.94 4.90 -5.63
N ASP A 461 -7.56 5.15 -4.49
CA ASP A 461 -8.93 4.72 -4.27
C ASP A 461 -9.87 5.43 -5.25
N MET A 462 -10.98 4.81 -5.56
CA MET A 462 -11.90 5.26 -6.58
C MET A 462 -12.45 6.65 -6.25
N LEU A 463 -12.42 7.55 -7.23
CA LEU A 463 -12.91 8.90 -7.07
C LEU A 463 -14.41 8.99 -7.29
N GLU A 464 -15.08 9.63 -6.35
CA GLU A 464 -16.47 10.01 -6.46
C GLU A 464 -16.70 11.44 -5.94
N TRP A 465 -17.74 12.09 -6.41
CA TRP A 465 -18.25 13.38 -5.91
C TRP A 465 -19.70 13.58 -6.35
N HIS A 466 -20.40 14.46 -5.64
CA HIS A 466 -21.78 14.80 -5.98
C HIS A 466 -21.87 15.62 -7.28
N PRO A 467 -22.86 15.40 -8.16
CA PRO A 467 -23.02 16.17 -9.40
C PRO A 467 -23.19 17.69 -9.22
N ASP A 468 -23.68 18.12 -8.07
CA ASP A 468 -23.87 19.55 -7.74
C ASP A 468 -22.57 20.23 -7.25
N GLU A 469 -21.48 19.49 -7.14
CA GLU A 469 -20.19 20.06 -6.76
C GLU A 469 -19.67 21.01 -7.85
N THR A 470 -18.82 21.97 -7.48
CA THR A 470 -18.13 22.77 -8.50
C THR A 470 -17.02 21.95 -9.19
N PRO A 471 -16.72 22.23 -10.48
CA PRO A 471 -15.60 21.55 -11.14
C PRO A 471 -14.27 21.71 -10.42
N GLU A 472 -14.03 22.85 -9.78
CA GLU A 472 -12.81 23.15 -9.02
C GLU A 472 -12.71 22.29 -7.76
N ASN A 473 -13.82 22.09 -7.02
CA ASN A 473 -13.84 21.21 -5.86
C ASN A 473 -13.74 19.73 -6.26
N ALA A 474 -14.44 19.31 -7.32
CA ALA A 474 -14.31 17.97 -7.87
C ALA A 474 -12.86 17.68 -8.29
N ALA A 475 -12.19 18.64 -8.93
CA ALA A 475 -10.79 18.52 -9.36
C ALA A 475 -9.80 18.35 -8.19
N LYS A 476 -10.10 18.81 -6.97
CA LYS A 476 -9.24 18.56 -5.80
C LYS A 476 -9.09 17.07 -5.50
N ASN A 477 -10.13 16.25 -5.73
CA ASN A 477 -10.03 14.80 -5.62
C ASN A 477 -9.03 14.25 -6.65
N VAL A 478 -9.11 14.72 -7.89
CA VAL A 478 -8.20 14.33 -8.97
C VAL A 478 -6.76 14.73 -8.65
N LEU A 479 -6.53 16.00 -8.26
CA LEU A 479 -5.21 16.52 -7.89
C LEU A 479 -4.59 15.77 -6.71
N SER A 480 -5.40 15.43 -5.71
CA SER A 480 -4.94 14.64 -4.55
C SER A 480 -4.52 13.22 -4.92
N SER A 481 -4.99 12.71 -6.05
CA SER A 481 -4.71 11.36 -6.54
C SER A 481 -3.68 11.31 -7.66
N LEU A 482 -3.19 12.46 -8.13
CA LEU A 482 -2.41 12.58 -9.37
C LEU A 482 -1.04 11.89 -9.30
N PHE A 483 -0.45 11.73 -8.11
CA PHE A 483 0.80 10.97 -7.92
C PHE A 483 0.59 9.45 -7.83
N GLY A 484 -0.63 8.99 -8.12
CA GLY A 484 -1.02 7.61 -8.36
C GLY A 484 -1.84 7.50 -9.64
N VAL A 485 -2.11 6.28 -10.09
CA VAL A 485 -3.02 6.03 -11.21
C VAL A 485 -4.45 6.30 -10.76
N ILE A 486 -5.17 7.15 -11.47
CA ILE A 486 -6.50 7.59 -11.05
C ILE A 486 -7.53 6.52 -11.44
N GLN A 487 -8.34 6.11 -10.46
CA GLN A 487 -9.52 5.30 -10.65
C GLN A 487 -10.77 6.19 -10.53
N TYR A 488 -11.55 6.30 -11.58
CA TYR A 488 -12.81 7.06 -11.55
C TYR A 488 -13.98 6.13 -11.23
N SER A 489 -14.87 6.57 -10.36
CA SER A 489 -16.12 5.88 -10.05
C SER A 489 -17.32 6.83 -9.91
N VAL A 490 -17.20 8.04 -10.45
CA VAL A 490 -18.35 8.93 -10.62
C VAL A 490 -19.24 8.43 -11.75
N MET A 491 -20.55 8.59 -11.61
CA MET A 491 -21.47 8.23 -12.69
C MET A 491 -21.41 9.26 -13.82
N LEU A 492 -20.57 8.99 -14.83
CA LEU A 492 -20.23 9.93 -15.92
C LEU A 492 -21.45 10.41 -16.70
N ARG A 493 -22.49 9.60 -16.79
CA ARG A 493 -23.77 10.00 -17.40
C ARG A 493 -24.52 11.08 -16.62
N LYS A 494 -24.32 11.15 -15.29
CA LYS A 494 -25.06 12.03 -14.39
C LYS A 494 -24.32 13.32 -14.06
N VAL A 495 -22.99 13.34 -14.16
CA VAL A 495 -22.23 14.58 -13.87
C VAL A 495 -22.40 15.62 -15.00
N PRO A 496 -22.37 16.93 -14.66
CA PRO A 496 -22.43 18.03 -15.63
C PRO A 496 -21.34 17.95 -16.71
N ALA A 497 -21.58 18.61 -17.85
CA ALA A 497 -20.59 18.68 -18.94
C ALA A 497 -19.26 19.28 -18.49
N ALA A 498 -19.29 20.29 -17.64
CA ALA A 498 -18.08 20.92 -17.09
C ALA A 498 -17.20 19.93 -16.28
N HIS A 499 -17.82 19.01 -15.53
CA HIS A 499 -17.05 17.96 -14.84
C HIS A 499 -16.35 17.02 -15.83
N ARG A 500 -17.04 16.62 -16.93
CA ARG A 500 -16.41 15.78 -17.96
C ARG A 500 -15.28 16.51 -18.69
N GLU A 501 -15.40 17.81 -18.91
CA GLU A 501 -14.33 18.64 -19.47
C GLU A 501 -13.12 18.70 -18.53
N MET A 502 -13.34 18.96 -17.24
CA MET A 502 -12.33 18.92 -16.19
C MET A 502 -11.66 17.55 -16.12
N ILE A 503 -12.42 16.45 -16.07
CA ILE A 503 -11.89 15.07 -16.10
C ILE A 503 -11.00 14.86 -17.34
N SER A 504 -11.47 15.26 -18.53
CA SER A 504 -10.73 15.13 -19.77
C SER A 504 -9.39 15.85 -19.74
N HIS A 505 -9.33 17.06 -19.15
CA HIS A 505 -8.09 17.79 -19.00
C HIS A 505 -7.10 17.08 -18.06
N TRP A 506 -7.50 16.77 -16.84
CA TRP A 506 -6.62 16.17 -15.85
C TRP A 506 -6.21 14.74 -16.21
N LEU A 507 -7.06 14.02 -16.93
CA LEU A 507 -6.74 12.71 -17.44
C LEU A 507 -5.63 12.80 -18.51
N ARG A 508 -5.73 13.74 -19.46
CA ARG A 508 -4.65 14.01 -20.42
C ARG A 508 -3.37 14.42 -19.70
N PHE A 509 -3.45 15.34 -18.74
CA PHE A 509 -2.30 15.74 -17.92
C PHE A 509 -1.62 14.53 -17.28
N SER A 510 -2.39 13.63 -16.65
CA SER A 510 -1.84 12.41 -16.01
C SER A 510 -1.15 11.47 -17.02
N VAL A 511 -1.66 11.38 -18.24
CA VAL A 511 -1.07 10.55 -19.31
C VAL A 511 0.17 11.20 -19.90
N ASP A 512 0.12 12.51 -20.21
CA ASP A 512 1.22 13.25 -20.81
C ASP A 512 2.45 13.32 -19.88
N HIS A 513 2.20 13.44 -18.56
CA HIS A 513 3.24 13.53 -17.52
C HIS A 513 3.46 12.21 -16.77
N ARG A 514 2.94 11.08 -17.29
CA ARG A 514 2.98 9.77 -16.64
C ARG A 514 4.38 9.35 -16.18
N ARG A 515 5.39 9.57 -17.03
CA ARG A 515 6.76 9.17 -16.72
C ARG A 515 7.27 9.84 -15.45
N THR A 516 7.06 11.14 -15.32
CA THR A 516 7.44 11.92 -14.15
C THR A 516 6.60 11.53 -12.94
N LEU A 517 5.27 11.54 -13.07
CA LEU A 517 4.34 11.25 -12.00
C LEU A 517 4.54 9.86 -11.39
N MET A 518 4.77 8.82 -12.23
CA MET A 518 4.80 7.43 -11.78
C MET A 518 6.22 6.89 -11.58
N LYS A 519 7.23 7.37 -12.33
CA LYS A 519 8.59 6.83 -12.33
C LYS A 519 9.67 7.85 -11.94
N GLY A 520 9.31 9.12 -11.75
CA GLY A 520 10.22 10.17 -11.28
C GLY A 520 10.62 9.96 -9.81
N GLU A 521 11.67 10.64 -9.38
CA GLU A 521 12.06 10.70 -7.97
C GLU A 521 10.90 11.30 -7.16
N PHE A 522 10.37 10.54 -6.22
CA PHE A 522 9.17 10.88 -5.47
C PHE A 522 9.55 11.39 -4.07
N ARG A 523 9.17 12.62 -3.77
CA ARG A 523 9.50 13.32 -2.52
C ARG A 523 8.23 13.83 -1.84
N PRO A 524 7.60 13.05 -0.95
CA PRO A 524 6.44 13.48 -0.17
C PRO A 524 6.92 14.13 1.13
N HIS A 525 6.58 15.41 1.35
CA HIS A 525 7.05 16.17 2.50
C HIS A 525 6.07 16.14 3.67
N ALA A 526 6.61 16.20 4.91
CA ALA A 526 5.89 16.34 6.17
C ALA A 526 4.73 15.33 6.32
N PRO A 527 5.02 14.02 6.47
CA PRO A 527 4.00 12.98 6.59
C PRO A 527 3.07 13.20 7.79
N HIS A 528 3.54 13.80 8.88
CA HIS A 528 2.77 14.20 10.05
C HIS A 528 1.72 15.29 9.76
N ALA A 529 1.94 16.11 8.74
CA ALA A 529 1.01 17.11 8.24
C ALA A 529 0.23 16.64 7.00
N HIS A 530 0.11 15.33 6.80
CA HIS A 530 -0.61 14.71 5.70
C HIS A 530 -0.08 15.09 4.30
N TYR A 531 1.24 15.19 4.16
CA TYR A 531 1.91 15.51 2.88
C TYR A 531 1.39 16.82 2.25
N PRO A 532 1.61 17.98 2.89
CA PRO A 532 1.14 19.27 2.37
C PRO A 532 1.75 19.64 1.03
N VAL A 533 2.93 19.09 0.72
CA VAL A 533 3.63 19.21 -0.57
C VAL A 533 4.13 17.85 -1.00
N ILE A 534 3.92 17.51 -2.27
CA ILE A 534 4.48 16.30 -2.90
C ILE A 534 5.17 16.71 -4.19
N GLU A 535 6.37 16.18 -4.43
CA GLU A 535 7.13 16.41 -5.65
C GLU A 535 7.38 15.10 -6.39
N ALA A 536 7.39 15.16 -7.72
CA ALA A 536 7.92 14.13 -8.57
C ALA A 536 8.86 14.75 -9.59
N GLU A 537 10.13 14.34 -9.58
CA GLU A 537 11.15 14.87 -10.48
C GLU A 537 11.54 13.85 -11.54
N GLY A 538 11.22 14.17 -12.79
CA GLY A 538 11.65 13.44 -13.98
C GLY A 538 12.94 13.99 -14.59
N GLU A 539 13.36 13.39 -15.69
CA GLU A 539 14.51 13.89 -16.46
C GLU A 539 14.25 15.30 -17.04
N ASP A 540 13.05 15.52 -17.55
CA ASP A 540 12.72 16.71 -18.35
C ASP A 540 11.88 17.74 -17.61
N GLU A 541 11.30 17.38 -16.46
CA GLU A 541 10.37 18.24 -15.73
C GLU A 541 10.32 17.92 -14.23
N LEU A 542 9.79 18.88 -13.44
CA LEU A 542 9.41 18.73 -12.04
C LEU A 542 7.92 18.99 -11.90
N ILE A 543 7.21 18.17 -11.14
CA ILE A 543 5.79 18.36 -10.80
C ILE A 543 5.66 18.47 -9.30
N VAL A 544 5.05 19.56 -8.83
CA VAL A 544 4.86 19.88 -7.41
C VAL A 544 3.38 20.03 -7.13
N GLY A 545 2.82 19.22 -6.24
CA GLY A 545 1.46 19.36 -5.73
C GLY A 545 1.46 20.11 -4.40
N VAL A 546 0.73 21.21 -4.30
CA VAL A 546 0.54 21.98 -3.06
C VAL A 546 -0.89 21.78 -2.57
N TYR A 547 -1.07 21.21 -1.37
CA TYR A 547 -2.38 20.77 -0.85
C TYR A 547 -2.88 21.59 0.34
N VAL A 548 -1.99 22.29 1.02
CA VAL A 548 -2.32 23.08 2.20
C VAL A 548 -2.04 24.55 1.93
N ALA A 549 -3.04 25.40 2.21
CA ALA A 549 -2.92 26.83 2.00
C ALA A 549 -1.84 27.42 2.92
N GLY A 550 -1.00 28.29 2.35
CA GLY A 550 0.13 28.90 3.07
C GLY A 550 1.46 28.15 2.91
N MET A 551 1.44 26.95 2.36
CA MET A 551 2.67 26.25 1.96
C MET A 551 3.21 26.84 0.68
N GLY A 552 4.55 26.93 0.60
CA GLY A 552 5.28 27.35 -0.60
C GLY A 552 5.67 26.18 -1.47
N ALA A 553 6.00 26.45 -2.74
CA ALA A 553 6.59 25.51 -3.66
C ALA A 553 7.88 26.09 -4.25
N GLY A 554 8.91 25.25 -4.42
CA GLY A 554 10.10 25.59 -5.20
C GLY A 554 9.92 25.19 -6.65
N VAL A 555 10.57 25.92 -7.57
CA VAL A 555 10.67 25.51 -8.97
C VAL A 555 12.13 25.20 -9.34
N SER A 556 12.33 24.39 -10.37
CA SER A 556 13.66 24.03 -10.83
C SER A 556 14.34 25.19 -11.56
N ALA A 557 15.65 25.37 -11.32
CA ALA A 557 16.49 26.28 -12.11
C ALA A 557 16.87 25.72 -13.48
N ALA A 558 16.67 24.42 -13.70
CA ALA A 558 17.22 23.71 -14.86
C ALA A 558 16.15 23.18 -15.83
N LYS A 559 14.91 22.97 -15.35
CA LYS A 559 13.85 22.33 -16.14
C LYS A 559 12.48 22.94 -15.87
N PRO A 560 11.50 22.81 -16.78
CA PRO A 560 10.12 23.22 -16.56
C PRO A 560 9.56 22.62 -15.29
N THR A 561 8.80 23.41 -14.53
CA THR A 561 8.13 22.96 -13.30
C THR A 561 6.64 23.24 -13.38
N TYR A 562 5.84 22.24 -13.15
CA TYR A 562 4.39 22.35 -12.95
C TYR A 562 4.09 22.44 -11.46
N VAL A 563 3.46 23.54 -11.02
CA VAL A 563 3.04 23.71 -9.62
C VAL A 563 1.51 23.69 -9.56
N LEU A 564 0.96 22.63 -8.98
CA LEU A 564 -0.48 22.35 -8.93
C LEU A 564 -1.09 22.96 -7.67
N ASN A 565 -2.18 23.73 -7.82
CA ASN A 565 -2.90 24.33 -6.71
C ASN A 565 -4.07 23.47 -6.22
N ALA A 566 -3.82 22.56 -5.32
CA ALA A 566 -4.86 21.73 -4.68
C ALA A 566 -5.30 22.27 -3.30
N THR A 567 -4.99 23.52 -2.96
CA THR A 567 -5.23 24.09 -1.63
C THR A 567 -6.68 24.49 -1.35
N GLY A 568 -7.53 24.57 -2.36
CA GLY A 568 -8.88 25.11 -2.26
C GLY A 568 -8.92 26.64 -2.13
N ARG A 569 -7.78 27.33 -2.23
CA ARG A 569 -7.69 28.81 -2.24
C ARG A 569 -6.97 29.29 -3.49
N ARG A 570 -7.33 30.50 -3.94
CA ARG A 570 -6.66 31.16 -5.05
C ARG A 570 -5.27 31.67 -4.61
N GLY A 571 -4.27 31.46 -5.45
CA GLY A 571 -2.91 31.94 -5.29
C GLY A 571 -1.98 30.99 -4.53
N LEU A 572 -0.73 30.95 -4.97
CA LEU A 572 0.37 30.18 -4.37
C LEU A 572 1.59 31.07 -4.11
N ALA A 573 2.34 30.74 -3.07
CA ALA A 573 3.70 31.25 -2.86
C ALA A 573 4.68 30.34 -3.60
N ILE A 574 5.44 30.87 -4.55
CA ILE A 574 6.38 30.10 -5.35
C ILE A 574 7.76 30.76 -5.26
N ASP A 575 8.78 29.96 -4.94
CA ASP A 575 10.16 30.39 -4.89
C ASP A 575 10.87 30.03 -6.21
N PHE A 576 11.36 31.07 -6.89
CA PHE A 576 12.05 30.97 -8.17
C PHE A 576 13.55 31.13 -7.92
N PRO A 577 14.40 30.11 -8.20
CA PRO A 577 15.84 30.22 -8.03
C PRO A 577 16.53 31.13 -9.05
N CYS A 578 15.84 31.44 -10.16
CA CYS A 578 16.30 32.31 -11.24
C CYS A 578 15.11 32.95 -11.95
N GLY A 579 15.37 33.79 -12.95
CA GLY A 579 14.33 34.34 -13.82
C GLY A 579 13.54 33.22 -14.52
N ALA A 580 12.25 33.41 -14.69
CA ALA A 580 11.36 32.41 -15.24
C ALA A 580 10.21 33.02 -16.04
N LYS A 581 9.84 32.36 -17.14
CA LYS A 581 8.55 32.56 -17.82
C LYS A 581 7.49 31.72 -17.11
N VAL A 582 6.38 32.36 -16.74
CA VAL A 582 5.33 31.77 -15.90
C VAL A 582 4.00 31.84 -16.65
N SER A 583 3.43 30.69 -16.98
CA SER A 583 2.09 30.56 -17.55
C SER A 583 1.15 29.97 -16.50
N VAL A 584 -0.03 30.57 -16.31
CA VAL A 584 -1.04 30.15 -15.35
C VAL A 584 -2.23 29.56 -16.07
N PHE A 585 -2.71 28.43 -15.59
CA PHE A 585 -3.83 27.68 -16.17
C PHE A 585 -4.93 27.45 -15.12
N ASP A 586 -6.17 27.41 -15.59
CA ASP A 586 -7.34 27.05 -14.79
C ASP A 586 -7.51 25.51 -14.69
N THR A 587 -8.57 25.06 -14.00
CA THR A 587 -8.89 23.63 -13.80
C THR A 587 -9.25 22.89 -15.09
N PHE A 588 -9.51 23.60 -16.19
CA PHE A 588 -9.80 23.05 -17.52
C PHE A 588 -8.57 23.03 -18.44
N GLY A 589 -7.41 23.51 -17.94
CA GLY A 589 -6.20 23.66 -18.71
C GLY A 589 -6.16 24.85 -19.66
N LYS A 590 -7.09 25.81 -19.50
CA LYS A 590 -7.07 27.04 -20.26
C LYS A 590 -6.09 28.02 -19.63
N ARG A 591 -5.16 28.56 -20.45
CA ARG A 591 -4.22 29.58 -19.99
C ARG A 591 -4.96 30.89 -19.69
N VAL A 592 -4.85 31.35 -18.44
CA VAL A 592 -5.54 32.55 -17.93
C VAL A 592 -4.61 33.73 -17.70
N ALA A 593 -3.31 33.49 -17.55
CA ALA A 593 -2.30 34.53 -17.45
C ALA A 593 -0.94 34.06 -17.94
N GLU A 594 -0.10 35.00 -18.33
CA GLU A 594 1.32 34.79 -18.62
C GLU A 594 2.11 36.00 -18.11
N THR A 595 3.24 35.74 -17.48
CA THR A 595 4.15 36.78 -16.98
C THR A 595 5.58 36.28 -17.05
N GLU A 596 6.54 37.20 -16.96
CA GLU A 596 7.95 36.89 -16.91
C GLU A 596 8.57 37.56 -15.69
N PHE A 597 9.32 36.83 -14.90
CA PHE A 597 10.16 37.34 -13.83
C PHE A 597 11.60 37.32 -14.30
N ALA A 598 12.22 38.49 -14.41
CA ALA A 598 13.62 38.61 -14.84
C ALA A 598 14.59 38.01 -13.83
N GLU A 599 14.24 38.04 -12.55
CA GLU A 599 15.08 37.56 -11.44
C GLU A 599 14.33 36.56 -10.54
N GLY A 600 15.09 35.71 -9.85
CA GLY A 600 14.58 34.81 -8.85
C GLY A 600 13.99 35.50 -7.62
N GLY A 601 13.49 34.70 -6.68
CA GLY A 601 12.92 35.09 -5.41
C GLY A 601 11.51 34.60 -5.18
N LEU A 602 11.04 34.73 -3.95
CA LEU A 602 9.70 34.32 -3.57
C LEU A 602 8.65 35.27 -4.15
N ARG A 603 7.66 34.71 -4.84
CA ARG A 603 6.57 35.44 -5.48
C ARG A 603 5.24 34.85 -5.11
N LYS A 604 4.23 35.70 -4.93
CA LYS A 604 2.83 35.31 -4.87
C LYS A 604 2.28 35.29 -6.30
N VAL A 605 1.95 34.12 -6.82
CA VAL A 605 1.36 33.93 -8.15
C VAL A 605 -0.14 33.70 -8.00
N ASP A 606 -0.95 34.40 -8.76
CA ASP A 606 -2.43 34.29 -8.72
C ASP A 606 -2.92 33.07 -9.51
N VAL A 607 -2.85 31.90 -8.88
CA VAL A 607 -3.24 30.62 -9.46
C VAL A 607 -4.69 30.30 -9.09
N PRO A 608 -5.58 30.04 -10.07
CA PRO A 608 -6.95 29.59 -9.79
C PRO A 608 -7.02 28.38 -8.87
N VAL A 609 -8.14 28.20 -8.17
CA VAL A 609 -8.41 26.97 -7.42
C VAL A 609 -8.39 25.80 -8.39
N SER A 610 -7.69 24.73 -8.02
CA SER A 610 -7.47 23.53 -8.85
C SER A 610 -6.89 23.82 -10.24
N GLY A 611 -6.23 24.98 -10.40
CA GLY A 611 -5.41 25.30 -11.55
C GLY A 611 -3.92 24.98 -11.30
N TYR A 612 -3.07 25.42 -12.20
CA TYR A 612 -1.63 25.20 -12.09
C TYR A 612 -0.80 26.29 -12.76
N VAL A 613 0.48 26.29 -12.41
CA VAL A 613 1.52 27.11 -13.04
C VAL A 613 2.45 26.20 -13.82
N LEU A 614 2.84 26.66 -15.02
CA LEU A 614 4.03 26.16 -15.70
C LEU A 614 5.11 27.26 -15.62
N ALA A 615 6.17 27.00 -14.88
CA ALA A 615 7.35 27.83 -14.76
C ALA A 615 8.49 27.25 -15.61
N SER A 616 8.97 28.03 -16.59
CA SER A 616 10.10 27.66 -17.44
C SER A 616 11.28 28.58 -17.12
N PRO A 617 12.47 28.06 -16.73
CA PRO A 617 13.65 28.89 -16.48
C PRO A 617 14.01 29.70 -17.72
N LEU A 618 14.38 30.96 -17.54
CA LEU A 618 14.96 31.76 -18.62
C LEU A 618 16.38 31.24 -18.94
N ALA A 619 16.72 31.19 -20.22
CA ALA A 619 18.08 30.86 -20.62
C ALA A 619 19.04 31.85 -19.93
N ARG A 620 20.10 31.36 -19.30
CA ARG A 620 21.20 32.23 -18.83
C ARG A 620 21.81 32.88 -20.05
N GLN A 621 21.70 34.22 -20.12
CA GLN A 621 22.43 35.01 -21.13
C GLN A 621 23.91 34.92 -20.91
#